data_9ae50aa18bfb041f93f91a5cb7d7cefe
#
_entry.id   9ae50aa18bfb041f93f91a5cb7d7cefe
#
_cell.length_a   1.000
_cell.length_b   1.000
_cell.length_c   1.000
_cell.angle_alpha   90.00
_cell.angle_beta   90.00
_cell.angle_gamma   90.00
#
_symmetry.space_group_name_H-M   'P 1'
#
loop_
_entity.id
_entity.type
_entity.pdbx_description
1 polymer ?
#
loop_
_entity_poly.entity_id
_entity_poly.type
_entity_poly.pdbx_seq_one_letter_code
_entity_poly.pdbx_strand_id
1 'polypeptide(L)'
;MLRQFELVERVKSYDPNADEDGLNRAYVFAVKMHGSQKRESGDPYFSHPVEVAGILTEYKLDYATIVAALLHDTMEDTAVSYEDIEKLFGAEVAQLVEGVTKLSKIQTQSEHNKQAENFRKLVLAMSEDIRVLLIKLADRLHNMRTLHFCKKEEKRLRIARETLDIYAPLAERMGMNKMKDELEDLAFHQLHPDAYQSIISRLNFLREKGGDLTQKIVEQLSKDVAEIGDDVEVYGREKRPYSIWRKMQRQNISFEQICDIMAFRVVVPTVADCYHALGIINTKYPMIPGRYKDYISTPKSNGYQSLHTGVIGPFRQRIEVQIRTKEMHEVAELGVAAHW
;
A
#
# COMPACT_ATOMS: atom_id res chain seq x y z
N MET A 1 17.20 -4.43 7.90
CA MET A 1 17.23 -3.01 8.33
C MET A 1 17.92 -2.19 7.27
N LEU A 2 17.26 -1.16 6.78
CA LEU A 2 17.76 -0.21 5.77
C LEU A 2 18.94 0.57 6.36
N ARG A 3 20.06 0.65 5.63
CA ARG A 3 21.25 1.39 6.06
C ARG A 3 21.11 2.86 5.65
N GLN A 4 21.86 3.74 6.35
CA GLN A 4 21.82 5.18 6.11
C GLN A 4 22.06 5.54 4.63
N PHE A 5 23.10 5.00 4.01
CA PHE A 5 23.43 5.29 2.60
C PHE A 5 22.38 4.75 1.63
N GLU A 6 21.78 3.59 1.93
CA GLU A 6 20.71 3.00 1.11
C GLU A 6 19.44 3.88 1.11
N LEU A 7 19.12 4.50 2.26
CA LEU A 7 18.00 5.44 2.35
C LEU A 7 18.28 6.69 1.50
N VAL A 8 19.48 7.25 1.62
CA VAL A 8 19.91 8.44 0.84
C VAL A 8 19.88 8.14 -0.65
N GLU A 9 20.46 7.01 -1.09
CA GLU A 9 20.44 6.60 -2.49
C GLU A 9 19.01 6.44 -3.03
N ARG A 10 18.10 5.84 -2.26
CA ARG A 10 16.69 5.71 -2.65
C ARG A 10 16.03 7.07 -2.84
N VAL A 11 16.21 8.01 -1.93
CA VAL A 11 15.65 9.36 -2.06
C VAL A 11 16.24 10.05 -3.28
N LYS A 12 17.55 10.01 -3.47
CA LYS A 12 18.23 10.65 -4.60
C LYS A 12 17.89 10.02 -5.95
N SER A 13 17.44 8.79 -5.98
CA SER A 13 17.02 8.13 -7.23
C SER A 13 15.77 8.78 -7.86
N TYR A 14 14.91 9.42 -7.06
CA TYR A 14 13.71 10.11 -7.56
C TYR A 14 13.73 11.63 -7.29
N ASP A 15 14.52 12.10 -6.32
CA ASP A 15 14.78 13.51 -6.05
C ASP A 15 16.29 13.78 -5.99
N PRO A 16 16.94 14.01 -7.15
CA PRO A 16 18.39 14.28 -7.20
C PRO A 16 18.84 15.51 -6.42
N ASN A 17 17.92 16.45 -6.14
CA ASN A 17 18.19 17.70 -5.43
C ASN A 17 17.97 17.62 -3.92
N ALA A 18 17.51 16.47 -3.41
CA ALA A 18 17.31 16.28 -1.97
C ALA A 18 18.60 16.59 -1.17
N ASP A 19 18.43 17.27 -0.01
CA ASP A 19 19.53 17.59 0.92
C ASP A 19 20.06 16.30 1.57
N GLU A 20 21.14 15.77 1.00
CA GLU A 20 21.81 14.56 1.49
C GLU A 20 22.36 14.75 2.92
N ASP A 21 22.93 15.92 3.22
CA ASP A 21 23.45 16.21 4.55
C ASP A 21 22.31 16.28 5.58
N GLY A 22 21.17 16.83 5.20
CA GLY A 22 19.97 16.86 6.03
C GLY A 22 19.42 15.46 6.32
N LEU A 23 19.33 14.58 5.32
CA LEU A 23 18.95 13.18 5.50
C LEU A 23 19.90 12.44 6.44
N ASN A 24 21.20 12.62 6.24
CA ASN A 24 22.24 12.03 7.08
C ASN A 24 22.17 12.54 8.53
N ARG A 25 21.98 13.85 8.73
CA ARG A 25 21.78 14.45 10.06
C ARG A 25 20.54 13.87 10.75
N ALA A 26 19.41 13.77 10.05
CA ALA A 26 18.17 13.22 10.61
C ALA A 26 18.31 11.75 11.02
N TYR A 27 18.96 10.94 10.18
CA TYR A 27 19.25 9.54 10.50
C TYR A 27 20.10 9.41 11.78
N VAL A 28 21.24 10.14 11.86
CA VAL A 28 22.12 10.13 13.02
C VAL A 28 21.42 10.66 14.27
N PHE A 29 20.60 11.70 14.11
CA PHE A 29 19.82 12.27 15.21
C PHE A 29 18.82 11.25 15.77
N ALA A 30 18.05 10.57 14.93
CA ALA A 30 17.11 9.52 15.34
C ALA A 30 17.83 8.39 16.10
N VAL A 31 18.96 7.90 15.57
CA VAL A 31 19.79 6.88 16.24
C VAL A 31 20.24 7.36 17.63
N LYS A 32 20.73 8.60 17.74
CA LYS A 32 21.21 9.17 19.00
C LYS A 32 20.10 9.36 20.02
N MET A 33 18.94 9.87 19.62
CA MET A 33 17.84 10.17 20.54
C MET A 33 17.17 8.90 21.08
N HIS A 34 16.99 7.87 20.26
CA HIS A 34 16.46 6.58 20.73
C HIS A 34 17.50 5.75 21.50
N GLY A 35 18.80 6.00 21.30
CA GLY A 35 19.89 5.45 22.10
C GLY A 35 19.81 3.94 22.31
N SER A 36 19.69 3.50 23.58
CA SER A 36 19.60 2.07 23.97
C SER A 36 18.19 1.51 23.99
N GLN A 37 17.17 2.27 23.58
CA GLN A 37 15.79 1.77 23.52
C GLN A 37 15.69 0.56 22.57
N LYS A 38 14.84 -0.41 22.96
CA LYS A 38 14.61 -1.63 22.18
C LYS A 38 13.12 -1.84 21.94
N ARG A 39 12.80 -2.45 20.80
CA ARG A 39 11.45 -2.93 20.46
C ARG A 39 11.14 -4.27 21.17
N GLU A 40 9.87 -4.71 21.10
CA GLU A 40 9.44 -6.03 21.60
C GLU A 40 10.15 -7.18 20.85
N SER A 41 10.65 -6.97 19.64
CA SER A 41 11.49 -7.90 18.87
C SER A 41 12.91 -8.07 19.44
N GLY A 42 13.38 -7.12 20.26
CA GLY A 42 14.76 -7.02 20.74
C GLY A 42 15.66 -6.14 19.87
N ASP A 43 15.19 -5.72 18.71
CA ASP A 43 15.93 -4.83 17.81
C ASP A 43 16.08 -3.42 18.42
N PRO A 44 17.12 -2.65 18.03
CA PRO A 44 17.23 -1.24 18.41
C PRO A 44 16.00 -0.46 17.94
N TYR A 45 15.47 0.43 18.79
CA TYR A 45 14.24 1.17 18.49
C TYR A 45 14.32 1.98 17.19
N PHE A 46 15.47 2.61 16.93
CA PHE A 46 15.68 3.45 15.74
C PHE A 46 15.48 2.69 14.41
N SER A 47 15.49 1.35 14.42
CA SER A 47 15.20 0.58 13.22
C SER A 47 13.80 0.85 12.69
N HIS A 48 12.84 1.16 13.58
CA HIS A 48 11.47 1.45 13.21
C HIS A 48 11.33 2.72 12.36
N PRO A 49 11.73 3.91 12.82
CA PRO A 49 11.61 5.12 12.00
C PRO A 49 12.41 5.03 10.68
N VAL A 50 13.51 4.30 10.65
CA VAL A 50 14.26 4.05 9.41
C VAL A 50 13.45 3.23 8.41
N GLU A 51 12.78 2.17 8.87
CA GLU A 51 11.93 1.35 8.00
C GLU A 51 10.66 2.11 7.57
N VAL A 52 10.08 2.94 8.45
CA VAL A 52 8.96 3.84 8.10
C VAL A 52 9.38 4.80 6.99
N ALA A 53 10.53 5.45 7.12
CA ALA A 53 11.09 6.29 6.05
C ALA A 53 11.33 5.49 4.77
N GLY A 54 11.85 4.26 4.88
CA GLY A 54 12.04 3.34 3.76
C GLY A 54 10.74 3.01 3.02
N ILE A 55 9.65 2.76 3.74
CA ILE A 55 8.33 2.55 3.13
C ILE A 55 7.90 3.77 2.31
N LEU A 56 8.11 4.99 2.85
CA LEU A 56 7.72 6.22 2.19
C LEU A 56 8.55 6.54 0.93
N THR A 57 9.80 6.07 0.86
CA THR A 57 10.59 6.17 -0.38
C THR A 57 10.01 5.36 -1.53
N GLU A 58 9.29 4.26 -1.25
CA GLU A 58 8.58 3.49 -2.29
C GLU A 58 7.45 4.30 -2.95
N TYR A 59 6.95 5.33 -2.25
CA TYR A 59 5.93 6.28 -2.72
C TYR A 59 6.55 7.59 -3.23
N LYS A 60 7.87 7.69 -3.32
CA LYS A 60 8.64 8.84 -3.84
C LYS A 60 8.29 10.17 -3.16
N LEU A 61 8.06 10.14 -1.83
CA LEU A 61 7.68 11.34 -1.09
C LEU A 61 8.88 12.29 -0.91
N ASP A 62 8.55 13.57 -0.71
CA ASP A 62 9.49 14.67 -0.61
C ASP A 62 10.46 14.55 0.59
N TYR A 63 11.57 15.27 0.52
CA TYR A 63 12.61 15.31 1.53
C TYR A 63 12.06 15.56 2.95
N ALA A 64 11.18 16.57 3.10
CA ALA A 64 10.64 16.94 4.41
C ALA A 64 9.83 15.79 5.05
N THR A 65 9.06 15.06 4.24
CA THR A 65 8.29 13.88 4.69
C THR A 65 9.20 12.74 5.13
N ILE A 66 10.29 12.47 4.39
CA ILE A 66 11.26 11.42 4.76
C ILE A 66 11.99 11.76 6.05
N VAL A 67 12.43 13.02 6.20
CA VAL A 67 13.06 13.50 7.45
C VAL A 67 12.08 13.44 8.61
N ALA A 68 10.83 13.88 8.42
CA ALA A 68 9.80 13.80 9.45
C ALA A 68 9.50 12.35 9.85
N ALA A 69 9.52 11.41 8.91
CA ALA A 69 9.38 9.98 9.20
C ALA A 69 10.53 9.41 10.04
N LEU A 70 11.77 9.85 9.80
CA LEU A 70 12.91 9.46 10.64
C LEU A 70 12.76 9.98 12.07
N LEU A 71 12.08 11.11 12.26
CA LEU A 71 11.96 11.81 13.55
C LEU A 71 10.61 11.62 14.25
N HIS A 72 9.65 10.93 13.64
CA HIS A 72 8.24 10.95 14.03
C HIS A 72 7.97 10.53 15.50
N ASP A 73 8.78 9.62 16.04
CA ASP A 73 8.65 9.15 17.43
C ASP A 73 9.53 9.93 18.42
N THR A 74 10.44 10.82 17.95
CA THR A 74 11.40 11.48 18.84
C THR A 74 10.74 12.40 19.86
N MET A 75 9.67 13.12 19.47
CA MET A 75 8.92 13.99 20.39
C MET A 75 8.02 13.21 21.36
N GLU A 76 7.64 11.97 21.02
CA GLU A 76 6.78 11.13 21.85
C GLU A 76 7.58 10.30 22.85
N ASP A 77 8.70 9.72 22.40
CA ASP A 77 9.46 8.71 23.12
C ASP A 77 10.77 9.20 23.73
N THR A 78 11.13 10.47 23.50
CA THR A 78 12.37 11.09 24.01
C THR A 78 12.13 12.49 24.59
N ALA A 79 13.19 13.15 25.02
CA ALA A 79 13.13 14.54 25.55
C ALA A 79 13.23 15.62 24.45
N VAL A 80 13.11 15.26 23.17
CA VAL A 80 13.20 16.20 22.04
C VAL A 80 11.96 17.08 21.99
N SER A 81 12.16 18.41 21.91
CA SER A 81 11.07 19.38 21.77
C SER A 81 10.80 19.75 20.32
N TYR A 82 9.68 20.45 20.07
CA TYR A 82 9.37 21.05 18.77
C TYR A 82 10.47 22.02 18.32
N GLU A 83 10.93 22.88 19.23
CA GLU A 83 11.96 23.89 18.99
C GLU A 83 13.31 23.27 18.62
N ASP A 84 13.63 22.11 19.19
CA ASP A 84 14.86 21.37 18.84
C ASP A 84 14.80 20.89 17.39
N ILE A 85 13.67 20.35 16.96
CA ILE A 85 13.46 19.88 15.59
C ILE A 85 13.44 21.07 14.62
N GLU A 86 12.70 22.14 14.95
CA GLU A 86 12.62 23.32 14.11
C GLU A 86 14.00 23.96 13.88
N LYS A 87 14.81 24.06 14.92
CA LYS A 87 16.17 24.61 14.84
C LYS A 87 17.10 23.77 13.95
N LEU A 88 16.97 22.45 13.98
CA LEU A 88 17.89 21.54 13.28
C LEU A 88 17.44 21.17 11.87
N PHE A 89 16.13 21.11 11.63
CA PHE A 89 15.53 20.57 10.40
C PHE A 89 14.51 21.49 9.73
N GLY A 90 14.21 22.63 10.36
CA GLY A 90 13.28 23.63 9.84
C GLY A 90 11.83 23.44 10.29
N ALA A 91 11.05 24.52 10.14
CA ALA A 91 9.67 24.60 10.61
C ALA A 91 8.74 23.56 9.96
N GLU A 92 8.92 23.28 8.66
CA GLU A 92 8.11 22.31 7.92
C GLU A 92 8.22 20.90 8.51
N VAL A 93 9.46 20.44 8.77
CA VAL A 93 9.69 19.12 9.38
C VAL A 93 9.13 19.08 10.80
N ALA A 94 9.33 20.14 11.60
CA ALA A 94 8.82 20.23 12.96
C ALA A 94 7.28 20.15 13.01
N GLN A 95 6.59 20.83 12.09
CA GLN A 95 5.12 20.76 11.96
C GLN A 95 4.64 19.37 11.61
N LEU A 96 5.29 18.68 10.68
CA LEU A 96 4.94 17.30 10.32
C LEU A 96 5.11 16.35 11.51
N VAL A 97 6.23 16.41 12.22
CA VAL A 97 6.48 15.57 13.41
C VAL A 97 5.48 15.85 14.52
N GLU A 98 5.19 17.13 14.78
CA GLU A 98 4.15 17.52 15.75
C GLU A 98 2.77 16.98 15.37
N GLY A 99 2.40 17.08 14.09
CA GLY A 99 1.16 16.55 13.55
C GLY A 99 1.02 15.04 13.79
N VAL A 100 2.07 14.27 13.52
CA VAL A 100 2.09 12.82 13.79
C VAL A 100 1.96 12.52 15.28
N THR A 101 2.69 13.26 16.13
CA THR A 101 2.63 13.12 17.61
C THR A 101 1.24 13.43 18.15
N LYS A 102 0.57 14.48 17.66
CA LYS A 102 -0.81 14.83 18.03
C LYS A 102 -1.79 13.71 17.66
N LEU A 103 -1.66 13.12 16.46
CA LEU A 103 -2.47 11.98 16.04
C LEU A 103 -2.29 10.76 16.95
N SER A 104 -1.06 10.43 17.33
CA SER A 104 -0.78 9.31 18.23
C SER A 104 -1.44 9.50 19.60
N LYS A 105 -1.35 10.69 20.19
CA LYS A 105 -1.97 11.02 21.49
C LYS A 105 -3.50 10.91 21.46
N ILE A 106 -4.13 11.31 20.36
CA ILE A 106 -5.59 11.21 20.19
C ILE A 106 -6.04 9.74 20.21
N GLN A 107 -5.28 8.84 19.61
CA GLN A 107 -5.58 7.40 19.58
C GLN A 107 -5.52 6.73 20.96
N THR A 108 -4.59 7.16 21.80
CA THR A 108 -4.38 6.56 23.14
C THR A 108 -5.46 6.93 24.14
N GLN A 109 -6.14 8.07 23.99
CA GLN A 109 -7.09 8.61 24.98
C GLN A 109 -8.53 8.07 24.85
N SER A 110 -8.84 7.33 23.81
CA SER A 110 -10.23 7.05 23.46
C SER A 110 -10.62 5.56 23.49
N GLU A 111 -10.90 4.93 24.63
CA GLU A 111 -11.22 3.47 24.74
C GLU A 111 -12.68 2.99 24.54
N HIS A 112 -13.72 3.77 24.52
CA HIS A 112 -15.08 3.21 24.48
C HIS A 112 -16.14 3.75 23.50
N ASN A 113 -15.94 4.88 22.78
CA ASN A 113 -16.96 5.39 21.82
C ASN A 113 -16.43 5.84 20.45
N LYS A 114 -15.59 5.13 19.80
CA LYS A 114 -14.27 5.65 19.39
C LYS A 114 -13.92 5.53 17.92
N GLN A 115 -14.47 4.59 17.16
CA GLN A 115 -14.13 4.42 15.75
C GLN A 115 -14.54 5.65 14.91
N ALA A 116 -15.77 6.16 15.11
CA ALA A 116 -16.24 7.32 14.37
C ALA A 116 -15.51 8.61 14.76
N GLU A 117 -15.16 8.76 16.06
CA GLU A 117 -14.44 9.93 16.54
C GLU A 117 -12.96 9.90 16.15
N ASN A 118 -12.30 8.74 16.22
CA ASN A 118 -10.94 8.56 15.72
C ASN A 118 -10.86 8.79 14.22
N PHE A 119 -11.82 8.28 13.46
CA PHE A 119 -11.91 8.53 12.03
C PHE A 119 -12.10 10.03 11.74
N ARG A 120 -12.98 10.71 12.45
CA ARG A 120 -13.19 12.16 12.30
C ARG A 120 -11.93 12.97 12.62
N LYS A 121 -11.19 12.60 13.68
CA LYS A 121 -9.95 13.27 14.08
C LYS A 121 -8.82 13.02 13.08
N LEU A 122 -8.72 11.80 12.52
CA LEU A 122 -7.82 11.50 11.41
C LEU A 122 -8.15 12.33 10.16
N VAL A 123 -9.44 12.47 9.83
CA VAL A 123 -9.89 13.32 8.71
C VAL A 123 -9.60 14.80 8.96
N LEU A 124 -9.72 15.29 10.21
CA LEU A 124 -9.36 16.66 10.56
C LEU A 124 -7.87 16.94 10.45
N ALA A 125 -7.01 15.98 10.86
CA ALA A 125 -5.57 16.08 10.67
C ALA A 125 -5.16 16.10 9.19
N MET A 126 -5.91 15.42 8.32
CA MET A 126 -5.75 15.50 6.85
C MET A 126 -6.00 16.92 6.32
N SER A 127 -6.78 17.76 7.01
CA SER A 127 -7.07 19.12 6.56
C SER A 127 -5.91 20.09 6.78
N GLU A 128 -4.93 19.75 7.63
CA GLU A 128 -3.74 20.55 7.88
C GLU A 128 -2.60 20.16 6.92
N ASP A 129 -2.19 18.90 6.91
CA ASP A 129 -1.20 18.37 5.95
C ASP A 129 -1.37 16.87 5.75
N ILE A 130 -1.62 16.45 4.52
CA ILE A 130 -1.83 15.05 4.17
C ILE A 130 -0.63 14.16 4.45
N ARG A 131 0.59 14.72 4.42
CA ARG A 131 1.85 14.00 4.69
C ARG A 131 1.89 13.40 6.09
N VAL A 132 1.27 14.06 7.07
CA VAL A 132 1.11 13.54 8.44
C VAL A 132 0.40 12.17 8.43
N LEU A 133 -0.66 12.05 7.61
CA LEU A 133 -1.36 10.77 7.48
C LEU A 133 -0.54 9.73 6.72
N LEU A 134 0.21 10.14 5.70
CA LEU A 134 1.09 9.22 4.95
C LEU A 134 2.17 8.62 5.86
N ILE A 135 2.79 9.44 6.72
CA ILE A 135 3.73 8.96 7.74
C ILE A 135 3.03 7.98 8.70
N LYS A 136 1.82 8.32 9.16
CA LYS A 136 1.07 7.46 10.10
C LYS A 136 0.61 6.14 9.48
N LEU A 137 0.28 6.13 8.18
CA LEU A 137 -0.02 4.90 7.44
C LEU A 137 1.23 4.01 7.30
N ALA A 138 2.40 4.59 7.01
CA ALA A 138 3.66 3.86 6.92
C ALA A 138 4.11 3.32 8.30
N ASP A 139 3.94 4.11 9.37
CA ASP A 139 4.14 3.66 10.76
C ASP A 139 3.24 2.45 11.07
N ARG A 140 1.93 2.54 10.79
CA ARG A 140 0.99 1.42 10.97
C ARG A 140 1.41 0.19 10.17
N LEU A 141 1.82 0.36 8.93
CA LEU A 141 2.26 -0.76 8.09
C LEU A 141 3.48 -1.46 8.69
N HIS A 142 4.50 -0.70 9.11
CA HIS A 142 5.67 -1.30 9.75
C HIS A 142 5.31 -1.99 11.07
N ASN A 143 4.44 -1.39 11.88
CA ASN A 143 3.94 -2.01 13.12
C ASN A 143 3.18 -3.31 12.84
N MET A 144 2.39 -3.38 11.76
CA MET A 144 1.72 -4.61 11.35
C MET A 144 2.69 -5.70 10.88
N ARG A 145 3.74 -5.34 10.13
CA ARG A 145 4.81 -6.27 9.71
C ARG A 145 5.53 -6.92 10.89
N THR A 146 5.65 -6.20 12.01
CA THR A 146 6.35 -6.64 13.22
C THR A 146 5.40 -7.09 14.35
N LEU A 147 4.10 -7.13 14.11
CA LEU A 147 3.08 -7.40 15.14
C LEU A 147 3.20 -8.79 15.78
N HIS A 148 3.76 -9.74 15.05
CA HIS A 148 3.99 -11.11 15.54
C HIS A 148 4.97 -11.18 16.72
N PHE A 149 5.83 -10.16 16.94
CA PHE A 149 6.68 -10.07 18.11
C PHE A 149 5.94 -9.64 19.38
N CYS A 150 4.75 -9.05 19.25
CA CYS A 150 3.96 -8.65 20.41
C CYS A 150 3.42 -9.88 21.15
N LYS A 151 3.81 -10.02 22.42
CA LYS A 151 3.47 -11.19 23.24
C LYS A 151 2.01 -11.23 23.68
N LYS A 152 1.36 -10.06 23.79
CA LYS A 152 -0.03 -9.96 24.28
C LYS A 152 -1.01 -10.13 23.10
N GLU A 153 -1.72 -11.26 23.10
CA GLU A 153 -2.67 -11.60 22.03
C GLU A 153 -3.79 -10.55 21.91
N GLU A 154 -4.39 -10.11 23.01
CA GLU A 154 -5.43 -9.08 23.01
C GLU A 154 -4.96 -7.78 22.32
N LYS A 155 -3.71 -7.37 22.60
CA LYS A 155 -3.10 -6.18 21.93
C LYS A 155 -2.96 -6.42 20.44
N ARG A 156 -2.50 -7.62 20.00
CA ARG A 156 -2.38 -7.96 18.58
C ARG A 156 -3.73 -7.90 17.87
N LEU A 157 -4.75 -8.55 18.43
CA LEU A 157 -6.09 -8.59 17.86
C LEU A 157 -6.73 -7.20 17.79
N ARG A 158 -6.54 -6.36 18.82
CA ARG A 158 -7.01 -4.98 18.83
C ARG A 158 -6.36 -4.16 17.71
N ILE A 159 -5.04 -4.21 17.59
CA ILE A 159 -4.28 -3.48 16.55
C ILE A 159 -4.70 -3.96 15.15
N ALA A 160 -4.85 -5.27 14.95
CA ALA A 160 -5.27 -5.83 13.67
C ALA A 160 -6.70 -5.38 13.29
N ARG A 161 -7.63 -5.36 14.24
CA ARG A 161 -9.01 -4.88 14.02
C ARG A 161 -9.04 -3.40 13.67
N GLU A 162 -8.34 -2.58 14.44
CA GLU A 162 -8.19 -1.15 14.16
C GLU A 162 -7.59 -0.90 12.77
N THR A 163 -6.65 -1.73 12.35
CA THR A 163 -6.04 -1.65 11.02
C THR A 163 -7.04 -1.92 9.92
N LEU A 164 -7.89 -2.95 10.03
CA LEU A 164 -8.95 -3.24 9.06
C LEU A 164 -10.06 -2.20 9.05
N ASP A 165 -10.43 -1.68 10.23
CA ASP A 165 -11.59 -0.81 10.36
C ASP A 165 -11.29 0.66 10.02
N ILE A 166 -10.02 1.09 10.19
CA ILE A 166 -9.64 2.51 10.05
C ILE A 166 -8.53 2.69 9.00
N TYR A 167 -7.38 2.04 9.17
CA TYR A 167 -6.19 2.36 8.36
C TYR A 167 -6.26 1.84 6.93
N ALA A 168 -6.76 0.63 6.72
CA ALA A 168 -6.92 0.10 5.36
C ALA A 168 -7.96 0.90 4.54
N PRO A 169 -9.14 1.27 5.08
CA PRO A 169 -10.06 2.19 4.40
C PRO A 169 -9.47 3.58 4.13
N LEU A 170 -8.63 4.11 5.03
CA LEU A 170 -7.93 5.38 4.79
C LEU A 170 -6.94 5.26 3.63
N ALA A 171 -6.12 4.22 3.61
CA ALA A 171 -5.19 3.95 2.52
C ALA A 171 -5.95 3.79 1.17
N GLU A 172 -7.13 3.14 1.17
CA GLU A 172 -7.99 3.03 -0.01
C GLU A 172 -8.48 4.39 -0.51
N ARG A 173 -8.93 5.27 0.41
CA ARG A 173 -9.37 6.63 0.07
C ARG A 173 -8.24 7.48 -0.51
N MET A 174 -7.02 7.27 -0.02
CA MET A 174 -5.82 7.91 -0.53
C MET A 174 -5.32 7.30 -1.85
N GLY A 175 -6.00 6.27 -2.37
CA GLY A 175 -5.57 5.55 -3.56
C GLY A 175 -4.34 4.67 -3.37
N MET A 176 -3.81 4.54 -2.14
CA MET A 176 -2.60 3.76 -1.82
C MET A 176 -2.93 2.26 -1.77
N ASN A 177 -3.33 1.70 -2.92
CA ASN A 177 -3.87 0.35 -2.98
C ASN A 177 -2.87 -0.73 -2.56
N LYS A 178 -1.57 -0.57 -2.86
CA LYS A 178 -0.52 -1.51 -2.44
C LYS A 178 -0.43 -1.58 -0.92
N MET A 179 -0.42 -0.44 -0.24
CA MET A 179 -0.38 -0.35 1.22
C MET A 179 -1.66 -0.90 1.85
N LYS A 180 -2.82 -0.51 1.32
CA LYS A 180 -4.12 -1.03 1.74
C LYS A 180 -4.17 -2.56 1.66
N ASP A 181 -3.78 -3.14 0.53
CA ASP A 181 -3.79 -4.59 0.31
C ASP A 181 -2.89 -5.32 1.33
N GLU A 182 -1.71 -4.76 1.64
CA GLU A 182 -0.80 -5.35 2.62
C GLU A 182 -1.32 -5.22 4.05
N LEU A 183 -1.88 -4.05 4.43
CA LEU A 183 -2.51 -3.84 5.74
C LEU A 183 -3.66 -4.82 5.96
N GLU A 184 -4.51 -5.01 4.95
CA GLU A 184 -5.63 -5.96 5.00
C GLU A 184 -5.13 -7.41 5.19
N ASP A 185 -4.13 -7.85 4.44
CA ASP A 185 -3.59 -9.21 4.53
C ASP A 185 -2.92 -9.48 5.89
N LEU A 186 -2.11 -8.54 6.39
CA LEU A 186 -1.46 -8.65 7.69
C LEU A 186 -2.49 -8.71 8.84
N ALA A 187 -3.53 -7.87 8.77
CA ALA A 187 -4.60 -7.87 9.75
C ALA A 187 -5.45 -9.15 9.67
N PHE A 188 -5.77 -9.62 8.47
CA PHE A 188 -6.49 -10.86 8.23
C PHE A 188 -5.76 -12.07 8.80
N HIS A 189 -4.45 -12.15 8.60
CA HIS A 189 -3.62 -13.20 9.19
C HIS A 189 -3.70 -13.24 10.72
N GLN A 190 -3.77 -12.08 11.38
CA GLN A 190 -3.89 -12.01 12.84
C GLN A 190 -5.30 -12.35 13.35
N LEU A 191 -6.34 -11.90 12.63
CA LEU A 191 -7.72 -12.05 13.08
C LEU A 191 -8.34 -13.40 12.72
N HIS A 192 -7.95 -14.00 11.61
CA HIS A 192 -8.49 -15.24 11.07
C HIS A 192 -7.38 -16.16 10.54
N PRO A 193 -6.45 -16.63 11.41
CA PRO A 193 -5.26 -17.37 10.98
C PRO A 193 -5.60 -18.67 10.23
N ASP A 194 -6.63 -19.40 10.65
CA ASP A 194 -7.03 -20.66 9.99
C ASP A 194 -7.57 -20.41 8.57
N ALA A 195 -8.41 -19.38 8.41
CA ALA A 195 -8.94 -18.99 7.11
C ALA A 195 -7.82 -18.50 6.18
N TYR A 196 -6.89 -17.70 6.71
CA TYR A 196 -5.71 -17.23 5.99
C TYR A 196 -4.87 -18.41 5.50
N GLN A 197 -4.54 -19.36 6.40
CA GLN A 197 -3.74 -20.54 6.07
C GLN A 197 -4.42 -21.43 5.03
N SER A 198 -5.73 -21.61 5.14
CA SER A 198 -6.52 -22.38 4.17
C SER A 198 -6.44 -21.78 2.77
N ILE A 199 -6.57 -20.44 2.65
CA ILE A 199 -6.49 -19.75 1.36
C ILE A 199 -5.07 -19.80 0.80
N ILE A 200 -4.04 -19.55 1.62
CA ILE A 200 -2.64 -19.62 1.19
C ILE A 200 -2.29 -21.02 0.67
N SER A 201 -2.69 -22.08 1.38
CA SER A 201 -2.43 -23.45 0.96
C SER A 201 -3.07 -23.76 -0.42
N ARG A 202 -4.27 -23.26 -0.66
CA ARG A 202 -4.95 -23.41 -1.97
C ARG A 202 -4.29 -22.58 -3.07
N LEU A 203 -3.86 -21.36 -2.77
CA LEU A 203 -3.11 -20.54 -3.73
C LEU A 203 -1.78 -21.20 -4.10
N ASN A 204 -1.04 -21.73 -3.11
CA ASN A 204 0.22 -22.44 -3.36
C ASN A 204 -0.02 -23.70 -4.21
N PHE A 205 -1.06 -24.47 -3.92
CA PHE A 205 -1.43 -25.62 -4.76
C PHE A 205 -1.74 -25.22 -6.21
N LEU A 206 -2.44 -24.10 -6.41
CA LEU A 206 -2.71 -23.58 -7.76
C LEU A 206 -1.41 -23.10 -8.44
N ARG A 207 -0.47 -22.49 -7.71
CA ARG A 207 0.84 -22.10 -8.23
C ARG A 207 1.68 -23.31 -8.65
N GLU A 208 1.74 -24.36 -7.82
CA GLU A 208 2.49 -25.56 -8.11
C GLU A 208 1.95 -26.31 -9.34
N LYS A 209 0.62 -26.39 -9.47
CA LYS A 209 -0.02 -27.02 -10.64
C LYS A 209 -0.08 -26.12 -11.86
N GLY A 210 -0.15 -24.82 -11.70
CA GLY A 210 -0.39 -23.81 -12.74
C GLY A 210 0.75 -22.79 -12.93
N GLY A 211 1.93 -23.01 -12.34
CA GLY A 211 3.02 -22.02 -12.35
C GLY A 211 3.44 -21.55 -13.75
N ASP A 212 3.32 -22.43 -14.73
CA ASP A 212 3.54 -22.15 -16.16
C ASP A 212 2.31 -21.47 -16.82
N LEU A 213 1.12 -21.63 -16.24
CA LEU A 213 -0.13 -21.16 -16.86
C LEU A 213 -0.25 -19.62 -16.82
N THR A 214 0.12 -18.98 -15.69
CA THR A 214 0.09 -17.52 -15.57
C THR A 214 1.02 -16.89 -16.60
N GLN A 215 2.23 -17.42 -16.72
CA GLN A 215 3.21 -16.95 -17.69
C GLN A 215 2.73 -17.16 -19.13
N LYS A 216 2.17 -18.32 -19.45
CA LYS A 216 1.58 -18.61 -20.77
C LYS A 216 0.43 -17.66 -21.12
N ILE A 217 -0.42 -17.31 -20.14
CA ILE A 217 -1.49 -16.34 -20.36
C ILE A 217 -0.92 -14.94 -20.62
N VAL A 218 0.11 -14.52 -19.86
CA VAL A 218 0.82 -13.24 -20.09
C VAL A 218 1.37 -13.20 -21.52
N GLU A 219 2.09 -14.24 -21.93
CA GLU A 219 2.65 -14.35 -23.29
C GLU A 219 1.59 -14.30 -24.38
N GLN A 220 0.46 -14.99 -24.16
CA GLN A 220 -0.64 -14.99 -25.14
C GLN A 220 -1.31 -13.61 -25.22
N LEU A 221 -1.63 -12.99 -24.07
CA LEU A 221 -2.19 -11.64 -24.05
C LEU A 221 -1.24 -10.60 -24.66
N SER A 222 0.07 -10.71 -24.39
CA SER A 222 1.10 -9.84 -25.00
C SER A 222 1.08 -9.96 -26.53
N LYS A 223 1.00 -11.19 -27.07
CA LYS A 223 0.88 -11.41 -28.52
C LYS A 223 -0.42 -10.84 -29.07
N ASP A 224 -1.51 -10.96 -28.31
CA ASP A 224 -2.83 -10.49 -28.75
C ASP A 224 -2.90 -8.97 -28.89
N VAL A 225 -2.25 -8.23 -28.00
CA VAL A 225 -2.24 -6.75 -28.00
C VAL A 225 -1.02 -6.14 -28.69
N ALA A 226 -0.14 -6.95 -29.27
CA ALA A 226 1.12 -6.49 -29.90
C ALA A 226 0.88 -5.50 -31.07
N GLU A 227 -0.28 -5.56 -31.74
CA GLU A 227 -0.61 -4.64 -32.81
C GLU A 227 -0.77 -3.16 -32.37
N ILE A 228 -0.92 -2.93 -31.04
CA ILE A 228 -1.03 -1.58 -30.49
C ILE A 228 0.31 -0.86 -30.53
N GLY A 229 1.43 -1.58 -30.33
CA GLY A 229 2.78 -1.05 -30.37
C GLY A 229 3.74 -1.75 -29.40
N ASP A 230 5.00 -1.39 -29.47
CA ASP A 230 6.08 -1.99 -28.66
C ASP A 230 6.06 -1.55 -27.18
N ASP A 231 5.38 -0.44 -26.87
CA ASP A 231 5.30 0.13 -25.51
C ASP A 231 4.15 -0.46 -24.66
N VAL A 232 3.62 -1.62 -25.04
CA VAL A 232 2.57 -2.33 -24.29
C VAL A 232 3.20 -3.32 -23.33
N GLU A 233 2.82 -3.21 -22.06
CA GLU A 233 3.27 -4.13 -21.01
C GLU A 233 2.10 -4.98 -20.51
N VAL A 234 2.33 -6.29 -20.38
CA VAL A 234 1.35 -7.24 -19.84
C VAL A 234 1.96 -8.01 -18.68
N TYR A 235 1.29 -8.04 -17.55
CA TYR A 235 1.73 -8.83 -16.40
C TYR A 235 0.57 -9.38 -15.58
N GLY A 236 0.81 -10.54 -14.97
CA GLY A 236 -0.13 -11.20 -14.09
C GLY A 236 -0.15 -10.56 -12.70
N ARG A 237 -1.33 -10.49 -12.10
CA ARG A 237 -1.53 -10.11 -10.69
C ARG A 237 -2.35 -11.18 -10.00
N GLU A 238 -1.77 -11.77 -8.96
CA GLU A 238 -2.51 -12.66 -8.09
C GLU A 238 -3.35 -11.86 -7.10
N LYS A 239 -4.59 -12.29 -6.85
CA LYS A 239 -5.44 -11.66 -5.82
C LYS A 239 -4.92 -11.97 -4.42
N ARG A 240 -5.00 -10.98 -3.57
CA ARG A 240 -4.59 -11.06 -2.18
C ARG A 240 -5.52 -11.94 -1.35
N PRO A 241 -5.00 -12.68 -0.36
CA PRO A 241 -5.77 -13.59 0.48
C PRO A 241 -7.00 -12.97 1.13
N TYR A 242 -6.88 -11.76 1.68
CA TYR A 242 -8.02 -11.06 2.27
C TYR A 242 -9.10 -10.72 1.25
N SER A 243 -8.72 -10.26 0.07
CA SER A 243 -9.66 -9.95 -1.00
C SER A 243 -10.46 -11.19 -1.45
N ILE A 244 -9.80 -12.36 -1.47
CA ILE A 244 -10.43 -13.66 -1.77
C ILE A 244 -11.42 -14.01 -0.66
N TRP A 245 -10.98 -13.99 0.60
CA TRP A 245 -11.81 -14.29 1.76
C TRP A 245 -13.02 -13.38 1.86
N ARG A 246 -12.84 -12.07 1.74
CA ARG A 246 -13.92 -11.08 1.75
C ARG A 246 -14.96 -11.34 0.65
N LYS A 247 -14.52 -11.76 -0.53
CA LYS A 247 -15.42 -12.13 -1.62
C LYS A 247 -16.19 -13.40 -1.31
N MET A 248 -15.54 -14.43 -0.76
CA MET A 248 -16.21 -15.66 -0.30
C MET A 248 -17.30 -15.34 0.72
N GLN A 249 -16.99 -14.54 1.74
CA GLN A 249 -17.95 -14.15 2.79
C GLN A 249 -19.12 -13.34 2.21
N ARG A 250 -18.82 -12.32 1.38
CA ARG A 250 -19.85 -11.41 0.84
C ARG A 250 -20.80 -12.08 -0.12
N GLN A 251 -20.32 -13.05 -0.89
CA GLN A 251 -21.11 -13.75 -1.91
C GLN A 251 -21.60 -15.14 -1.43
N ASN A 252 -21.20 -15.57 -0.24
CA ASN A 252 -21.47 -16.89 0.33
C ASN A 252 -21.09 -18.03 -0.64
N ILE A 253 -19.88 -17.94 -1.21
CA ILE A 253 -19.33 -18.91 -2.17
C ILE A 253 -18.07 -19.58 -1.63
N SER A 254 -17.77 -20.80 -2.13
CA SER A 254 -16.52 -21.48 -1.82
C SER A 254 -15.34 -20.90 -2.63
N PHE A 255 -14.11 -21.25 -2.23
CA PHE A 255 -12.89 -20.84 -2.96
C PHE A 255 -12.92 -21.32 -4.43
N GLU A 256 -13.40 -22.53 -4.67
CA GLU A 256 -13.49 -23.14 -6.00
C GLU A 256 -14.48 -22.42 -6.94
N GLN A 257 -15.44 -21.71 -6.37
CA GLN A 257 -16.41 -20.90 -7.11
C GLN A 257 -15.91 -19.50 -7.47
N ILE A 258 -14.73 -19.10 -6.95
CA ILE A 258 -14.11 -17.83 -7.33
C ILE A 258 -13.50 -17.98 -8.72
N CYS A 259 -14.10 -17.30 -9.67
CA CYS A 259 -13.73 -17.39 -11.09
C CYS A 259 -12.61 -16.44 -11.52
N ASP A 260 -12.18 -15.52 -10.65
CA ASP A 260 -11.30 -14.40 -10.97
C ASP A 260 -10.09 -14.32 -10.00
N ILE A 261 -9.51 -15.48 -9.67
CA ILE A 261 -8.29 -15.57 -8.85
C ILE A 261 -7.10 -14.97 -9.61
N MET A 262 -7.06 -15.17 -10.94
CA MET A 262 -6.04 -14.61 -11.81
C MET A 262 -6.54 -13.30 -12.42
N ALA A 263 -5.79 -12.22 -12.20
CA ALA A 263 -6.00 -10.95 -12.84
C ALA A 263 -4.76 -10.59 -13.67
N PHE A 264 -4.96 -9.91 -14.79
CA PHE A 264 -3.89 -9.47 -15.67
C PHE A 264 -4.01 -7.97 -15.90
N ARG A 265 -2.87 -7.32 -16.02
CA ARG A 265 -2.80 -5.90 -16.34
C ARG A 265 -2.20 -5.72 -17.71
N VAL A 266 -2.84 -4.86 -18.48
CA VAL A 266 -2.36 -4.39 -19.78
C VAL A 266 -2.13 -2.89 -19.64
N VAL A 267 -0.89 -2.46 -19.71
CA VAL A 267 -0.49 -1.05 -19.64
C VAL A 267 -0.13 -0.60 -21.04
N VAL A 268 -0.78 0.48 -21.48
CA VAL A 268 -0.69 1.00 -22.85
C VAL A 268 -0.32 2.49 -22.85
N PRO A 269 0.16 3.06 -23.98
CA PRO A 269 0.59 4.45 -24.04
C PRO A 269 -0.54 5.48 -23.85
N THR A 270 -1.70 5.29 -24.48
CA THR A 270 -2.76 6.29 -24.52
C THR A 270 -4.13 5.78 -24.11
N VAL A 271 -5.05 6.69 -23.80
CA VAL A 271 -6.45 6.34 -23.49
C VAL A 271 -7.13 5.65 -24.68
N ALA A 272 -6.84 6.10 -25.91
CA ALA A 272 -7.37 5.45 -27.12
C ALA A 272 -6.91 4.00 -27.22
N ASP A 273 -5.63 3.73 -26.88
CA ASP A 273 -5.08 2.38 -26.84
C ASP A 273 -5.72 1.51 -25.77
N CYS A 274 -6.20 2.10 -24.66
CA CYS A 274 -6.96 1.33 -23.66
C CYS A 274 -8.23 0.73 -24.26
N TYR A 275 -9.00 1.51 -25.03
CA TYR A 275 -10.23 1.03 -25.67
C TYR A 275 -9.92 0.11 -26.86
N HIS A 276 -8.80 0.34 -27.56
CA HIS A 276 -8.32 -0.57 -28.61
C HIS A 276 -7.97 -1.93 -28.04
N ALA A 277 -7.18 -1.98 -26.95
CA ALA A 277 -6.86 -3.22 -26.25
C ALA A 277 -8.10 -3.96 -25.76
N LEU A 278 -9.09 -3.22 -25.21
CA LEU A 278 -10.37 -3.79 -24.83
C LEU A 278 -11.10 -4.44 -26.00
N GLY A 279 -11.12 -3.76 -27.16
CA GLY A 279 -11.72 -4.27 -28.39
C GLY A 279 -11.07 -5.56 -28.85
N ILE A 280 -9.73 -5.62 -28.88
CA ILE A 280 -8.95 -6.81 -29.23
C ILE A 280 -9.31 -7.99 -28.29
N ILE A 281 -9.26 -7.75 -26.98
CA ILE A 281 -9.49 -8.78 -25.97
C ILE A 281 -10.92 -9.32 -26.05
N ASN A 282 -11.92 -8.45 -26.11
CA ASN A 282 -13.33 -8.85 -26.15
C ASN A 282 -13.74 -9.48 -27.50
N THR A 283 -12.99 -9.22 -28.57
CA THR A 283 -13.22 -9.88 -29.88
C THR A 283 -12.64 -11.29 -29.89
N LYS A 284 -11.48 -11.48 -29.24
CA LYS A 284 -10.81 -12.79 -29.18
C LYS A 284 -11.40 -13.71 -28.08
N TYR A 285 -11.86 -13.15 -26.98
CA TYR A 285 -12.31 -13.89 -25.80
C TYR A 285 -13.73 -13.52 -25.39
N PRO A 286 -14.63 -14.51 -25.20
CA PRO A 286 -15.99 -14.25 -24.76
C PRO A 286 -16.01 -13.51 -23.41
N MET A 287 -16.68 -12.36 -23.37
CA MET A 287 -16.86 -11.58 -22.14
C MET A 287 -17.84 -12.27 -21.18
N ILE A 288 -17.52 -12.28 -19.91
CA ILE A 288 -18.40 -12.76 -18.84
C ILE A 288 -19.42 -11.65 -18.51
N PRO A 289 -20.74 -11.87 -18.67
CA PRO A 289 -21.75 -10.87 -18.41
C PRO A 289 -21.65 -10.24 -17.01
N GLY A 290 -21.83 -8.92 -16.93
CA GLY A 290 -21.76 -8.18 -15.66
C GLY A 290 -20.35 -7.98 -15.09
N ARG A 291 -19.30 -8.35 -15.83
CA ARG A 291 -17.89 -8.21 -15.41
C ARG A 291 -17.12 -7.09 -16.11
N TYR A 292 -17.82 -6.22 -16.81
CA TYR A 292 -17.23 -5.02 -17.41
C TYR A 292 -17.44 -3.81 -16.51
N LYS A 293 -16.39 -2.98 -16.37
CA LYS A 293 -16.45 -1.68 -15.67
C LYS A 293 -15.51 -0.71 -16.35
N ASP A 294 -16.01 0.48 -16.61
CA ASP A 294 -15.26 1.58 -17.19
C ASP A 294 -15.00 2.65 -16.12
N TYR A 295 -13.81 2.59 -15.52
CA TYR A 295 -13.32 3.61 -14.59
C TYR A 295 -12.45 4.66 -15.28
N ILE A 296 -12.31 4.65 -16.63
CA ILE A 296 -11.66 5.73 -17.38
C ILE A 296 -12.70 6.83 -17.61
N SER A 297 -13.86 6.47 -18.14
CA SER A 297 -14.96 7.42 -18.39
C SER A 297 -15.62 7.90 -17.09
N THR A 298 -15.62 7.06 -16.05
CA THR A 298 -16.21 7.37 -14.74
C THR A 298 -15.21 6.98 -13.63
N PRO A 299 -14.21 7.84 -13.34
CA PRO A 299 -13.19 7.56 -12.33
C PRO A 299 -13.79 7.35 -10.95
N LYS A 300 -13.12 6.55 -10.12
CA LYS A 300 -13.47 6.46 -8.70
C LYS A 300 -13.15 7.78 -7.97
N SER A 301 -13.78 7.98 -6.81
CA SER A 301 -13.57 9.18 -5.98
C SER A 301 -12.12 9.42 -5.53
N ASN A 302 -11.29 8.38 -5.55
CA ASN A 302 -9.85 8.44 -5.25
C ASN A 302 -8.97 8.61 -6.49
N GLY A 303 -9.53 8.99 -7.64
CA GLY A 303 -8.80 9.20 -8.90
C GLY A 303 -8.40 7.93 -9.64
N TYR A 304 -8.76 6.74 -9.14
CA TYR A 304 -8.45 5.47 -9.83
C TYR A 304 -9.16 5.38 -11.17
N GLN A 305 -8.39 5.10 -12.23
CA GLN A 305 -8.86 4.89 -13.61
C GLN A 305 -8.32 3.58 -14.17
N SER A 306 -9.18 2.81 -14.82
CA SER A 306 -8.84 1.57 -15.54
C SER A 306 -10.08 1.03 -16.25
N LEU A 307 -9.95 0.33 -17.36
CA LEU A 307 -11.00 -0.56 -17.86
C LEU A 307 -10.84 -1.92 -17.20
N HIS A 308 -11.93 -2.52 -16.74
CA HIS A 308 -11.94 -3.89 -16.23
C HIS A 308 -12.86 -4.74 -17.09
N THR A 309 -12.37 -5.84 -17.59
CA THR A 309 -13.19 -6.82 -18.30
C THR A 309 -12.90 -8.24 -17.77
N GLY A 310 -13.96 -9.01 -17.52
CA GLY A 310 -13.85 -10.42 -17.21
C GLY A 310 -14.13 -11.24 -18.45
N VAL A 311 -13.21 -12.12 -18.82
CA VAL A 311 -13.32 -12.94 -20.04
C VAL A 311 -13.02 -14.41 -19.79
N ILE A 312 -13.50 -15.28 -20.67
CA ILE A 312 -13.00 -16.64 -20.81
C ILE A 312 -11.80 -16.55 -21.73
N GLY A 313 -10.62 -16.34 -21.13
CA GLY A 313 -9.38 -16.01 -21.81
C GLY A 313 -8.62 -17.23 -22.35
N PRO A 314 -7.31 -17.09 -22.54
CA PRO A 314 -6.45 -18.17 -23.00
C PRO A 314 -6.60 -19.43 -22.13
N PHE A 315 -6.49 -20.61 -22.78
CA PHE A 315 -6.59 -21.93 -22.11
C PHE A 315 -7.92 -22.15 -21.38
N ARG A 316 -8.99 -21.45 -21.81
CA ARG A 316 -10.33 -21.49 -21.20
C ARG A 316 -10.37 -21.07 -19.72
N GLN A 317 -9.40 -20.27 -19.29
CA GLN A 317 -9.40 -19.74 -17.93
C GLN A 317 -10.30 -18.51 -17.82
N ARG A 318 -11.03 -18.41 -16.71
CA ARG A 318 -11.74 -17.19 -16.36
C ARG A 318 -10.76 -16.21 -15.75
N ILE A 319 -10.53 -15.10 -16.41
CA ILE A 319 -9.56 -14.08 -16.02
C ILE A 319 -10.21 -12.71 -15.97
N GLU A 320 -9.69 -11.85 -15.10
CA GLU A 320 -9.96 -10.40 -15.11
C GLU A 320 -8.80 -9.69 -15.81
N VAL A 321 -9.08 -8.86 -16.78
CA VAL A 321 -8.09 -8.01 -17.43
C VAL A 321 -8.35 -6.54 -17.06
N GLN A 322 -7.34 -5.88 -16.54
CA GLN A 322 -7.32 -4.46 -16.18
C GLN A 322 -6.46 -3.71 -17.20
N ILE A 323 -7.04 -2.75 -17.89
CA ILE A 323 -6.37 -2.00 -18.98
C ILE A 323 -6.31 -0.54 -18.58
N ARG A 324 -5.11 0.07 -18.68
CA ARG A 324 -4.88 1.46 -18.28
C ARG A 324 -3.62 2.05 -18.90
N THR A 325 -3.46 3.38 -18.89
CA THR A 325 -2.23 4.03 -19.33
C THR A 325 -1.13 3.93 -18.25
N LYS A 326 0.10 4.33 -18.62
CA LYS A 326 1.24 4.41 -17.68
C LYS A 326 0.93 5.38 -16.53
N GLU A 327 0.36 6.55 -16.82
CA GLU A 327 -0.03 7.54 -15.80
C GLU A 327 -1.12 7.00 -14.87
N MET A 328 -2.16 6.35 -15.41
CA MET A 328 -3.19 5.70 -14.61
C MET A 328 -2.62 4.57 -13.74
N HIS A 329 -1.57 3.90 -14.23
CA HIS A 329 -0.87 2.87 -13.48
C HIS A 329 -0.12 3.47 -12.29
N GLU A 330 0.59 4.57 -12.47
CA GLU A 330 1.28 5.28 -11.39
C GLU A 330 0.29 5.78 -10.34
N VAL A 331 -0.80 6.43 -10.74
CA VAL A 331 -1.87 6.85 -9.80
C VAL A 331 -2.45 5.66 -9.05
N ALA A 332 -2.65 4.51 -9.71
CA ALA A 332 -3.18 3.31 -9.05
C ALA A 332 -2.20 2.65 -8.08
N GLU A 333 -0.89 2.82 -8.25
CA GLU A 333 0.15 2.27 -7.36
C GLU A 333 0.54 3.24 -6.24
N LEU A 334 0.68 4.54 -6.53
CA LEU A 334 1.15 5.56 -5.60
C LEU A 334 0.00 6.32 -4.90
N GLY A 335 -1.21 6.32 -5.48
CA GLY A 335 -2.35 7.08 -4.93
C GLY A 335 -2.07 8.58 -4.92
N VAL A 336 -2.45 9.24 -3.82
CA VAL A 336 -2.22 10.69 -3.65
C VAL A 336 -0.73 11.06 -3.67
N ALA A 337 0.17 10.12 -3.37
CA ALA A 337 1.61 10.35 -3.45
C ALA A 337 2.10 10.59 -4.89
N ALA A 338 1.34 10.19 -5.92
CA ALA A 338 1.67 10.48 -7.33
C ALA A 338 1.67 11.97 -7.66
N HIS A 339 1.08 12.81 -6.81
CA HIS A 339 0.96 14.26 -7.01
C HIS A 339 2.00 15.07 -6.23
N TRP A 340 2.87 14.42 -5.50
CA TRP A 340 4.00 15.00 -4.74
C TRP A 340 5.32 14.69 -5.44
#